data_bc5635c5ee5f779e6ce3ca44f496a5c1
#
_entry.id   bc5635c5ee5f779e6ce3ca44f496a5c1
#
_cell.length_a   1.000
_cell.length_b   1.000
_cell.length_c   1.000
_cell.angle_alpha   90.00
_cell.angle_beta   90.00
_cell.angle_gamma   90.00
#
_symmetry.space_group_name_H-M   'P 1'
#
loop_
_entity.id
_entity.type
_entity.pdbx_description
1 polymer ?
#
loop_
_entity_poly.entity_id
_entity_poly.type
_entity_poly.pdbx_seq_one_letter_code
_entity_poly.pdbx_strand_id
1 'polypeptide(L)'
;MKLLRFSLFVLVSVVISAQTDPSRDALFNAIRQGSVAETDRLLKAGANPNVVDADGTPAIMGATLFGGADLVKLLLDRGADPNRTGVGGTTALMWAVPNLEKVRLLVEHGANVNARSETDRTAFLVAASYPRTLDVLRLLLDRGADLRAQDRSGATALALAVRSADIDVVRFLVEKGLDLNALTVGARRAGVARNDLPTADYLVSKAAGPAPELLNAAAIWQPMTMVARWIDAGSDVNSSLAAQYARTPLMNAVTSEAEGADTLKLLLDKGANPNAETTEGERPLDWALYKGDRAKIAVLEQYGATRGRGPRREEIAPPAAGGIADPRVSLTRSLTRLMEVAPKFRDQATCISCHHNTMPALAAAVAKRKGIEVDQVKDRKNLDDIRTFFTSAVPRMMLGDPAVGGEALTTGYAEMALLAQGQPLYTTTAAMTHWLMARQMPDGRWLGNGLNRPPSEYSLISHTAIAAGGLKSYPLPGRRSEMEDSLRRAREWLLAAEPKSAEERAMRLMGLVWTDAPRARVNAAIKDVRDRQETSGGWSQFGRTGPDAYATGLSLYALHVAGVSSTDEAYKKGVAFLLSTQYQDGTWLVRTHSFPVQRYFESGFPYGRHQWISTAGTSWASLAIAQTLPDVR
;
A
#
# COMPACT_ATOMS: atom_id res chain seq x y z
N MET A 1 -27.10 51.05 -49.21
CA MET A 1 -28.25 50.33 -48.71
C MET A 1 -28.05 48.83 -48.97
N LYS A 2 -27.51 48.07 -48.01
CA LYS A 2 -27.43 46.60 -48.06
C LYS A 2 -27.95 46.11 -46.69
N LEU A 3 -29.10 45.45 -46.69
CA LEU A 3 -29.72 44.83 -45.53
C LEU A 3 -28.94 43.59 -45.12
N LEU A 4 -28.44 43.57 -43.89
CA LEU A 4 -27.95 42.38 -43.21
C LEU A 4 -29.14 41.65 -42.58
N ARG A 5 -29.41 40.42 -43.03
CA ARG A 5 -30.34 39.49 -42.37
C ARG A 5 -29.58 38.78 -41.28
N PHE A 6 -29.93 38.99 -40.01
CA PHE A 6 -29.54 38.17 -38.89
C PHE A 6 -30.43 36.93 -38.83
N SER A 7 -29.86 35.76 -39.06
CA SER A 7 -30.52 34.48 -38.80
C SER A 7 -30.25 34.09 -37.33
N LEU A 8 -31.31 34.08 -36.55
CA LEU A 8 -31.31 33.63 -35.15
C LEU A 8 -31.27 32.08 -35.14
N PHE A 9 -30.11 31.47 -34.85
CA PHE A 9 -30.05 30.06 -34.56
C PHE A 9 -30.47 29.85 -33.11
N VAL A 10 -31.67 29.31 -32.89
CA VAL A 10 -32.10 28.78 -31.58
C VAL A 10 -31.44 27.45 -31.37
N LEU A 11 -30.41 27.41 -30.54
CA LEU A 11 -29.84 26.17 -30.00
C LEU A 11 -30.85 25.57 -29.00
N VAL A 12 -31.62 24.61 -29.44
CA VAL A 12 -32.39 23.75 -28.54
C VAL A 12 -31.38 22.79 -27.86
N SER A 13 -30.97 23.12 -26.66
CA SER A 13 -30.24 22.19 -25.78
C SER A 13 -31.24 21.11 -25.36
N VAL A 14 -31.19 19.96 -26.03
CA VAL A 14 -31.85 18.75 -25.54
C VAL A 14 -31.07 18.29 -24.29
N VAL A 15 -31.57 18.66 -23.14
CA VAL A 15 -31.19 18.03 -21.88
C VAL A 15 -31.74 16.61 -21.93
N ILE A 16 -30.92 15.66 -22.35
CA ILE A 16 -31.20 14.24 -22.16
C ILE A 16 -31.10 14.02 -20.65
N SER A 17 -32.21 14.13 -19.94
CA SER A 17 -32.32 13.56 -18.59
C SER A 17 -32.07 12.07 -18.77
N ALA A 18 -30.97 11.58 -18.23
CA ALA A 18 -30.72 10.15 -18.12
C ALA A 18 -31.88 9.56 -17.29
N GLN A 19 -32.91 9.07 -17.95
CA GLN A 19 -33.96 8.30 -17.31
C GLN A 19 -33.27 7.10 -16.67
N THR A 20 -33.28 7.06 -15.36
CA THR A 20 -32.83 5.86 -14.61
C THR A 20 -33.70 4.70 -15.09
N ASP A 21 -33.05 3.68 -15.66
CA ASP A 21 -33.75 2.42 -15.99
C ASP A 21 -33.86 1.60 -14.69
N PRO A 22 -35.03 1.49 -14.06
CA PRO A 22 -35.19 0.81 -12.78
C PRO A 22 -34.79 -0.67 -12.84
N SER A 23 -34.90 -1.29 -14.01
CA SER A 23 -34.53 -2.69 -14.20
C SER A 23 -33.00 -2.86 -14.22
N ARG A 24 -32.28 -1.92 -14.84
CA ARG A 24 -30.82 -1.85 -14.83
C ARG A 24 -30.29 -1.66 -13.41
N ASP A 25 -30.82 -0.67 -12.69
CA ASP A 25 -30.35 -0.35 -11.34
C ASP A 25 -30.63 -1.49 -10.35
N ALA A 26 -31.80 -2.16 -10.48
CA ALA A 26 -32.11 -3.35 -9.71
C ALA A 26 -31.13 -4.51 -10.01
N LEU A 27 -30.80 -4.74 -11.28
CA LEU A 27 -29.83 -5.77 -11.69
C LEU A 27 -28.44 -5.50 -11.10
N PHE A 28 -27.94 -4.28 -11.20
CA PHE A 28 -26.65 -3.91 -10.62
C PHE A 28 -26.65 -3.98 -9.09
N ASN A 29 -27.75 -3.66 -8.43
CA ASN A 29 -27.88 -3.85 -6.98
C ASN A 29 -27.81 -5.33 -6.59
N ALA A 30 -28.50 -6.22 -7.31
CA ALA A 30 -28.43 -7.66 -7.09
C ALA A 30 -27.00 -8.20 -7.30
N ILE A 31 -26.31 -7.72 -8.35
CA ILE A 31 -24.92 -8.07 -8.66
C ILE A 31 -23.98 -7.59 -7.53
N ARG A 32 -24.11 -6.34 -7.05
CA ARG A 32 -23.28 -5.81 -5.95
C ARG A 32 -23.47 -6.58 -4.65
N GLN A 33 -24.68 -7.10 -4.41
CA GLN A 33 -24.96 -7.97 -3.27
C GLN A 33 -24.49 -9.42 -3.48
N GLY A 34 -24.00 -9.77 -4.67
CA GLY A 34 -23.62 -11.13 -5.03
C GLY A 34 -24.81 -12.10 -5.02
N SER A 35 -26.03 -11.60 -5.17
CA SER A 35 -27.26 -12.40 -5.07
C SER A 35 -27.57 -13.10 -6.40
N VAL A 36 -27.18 -14.36 -6.52
CA VAL A 36 -27.49 -15.19 -7.69
C VAL A 36 -29.00 -15.31 -7.88
N ALA A 37 -29.74 -15.57 -6.80
CA ALA A 37 -31.19 -15.77 -6.87
C ALA A 37 -31.94 -14.53 -7.36
N GLU A 38 -31.60 -13.34 -6.86
CA GLU A 38 -32.26 -12.10 -7.27
C GLU A 38 -31.84 -11.69 -8.69
N THR A 39 -30.56 -11.88 -9.04
CA THR A 39 -30.07 -11.67 -10.41
C THR A 39 -30.82 -12.58 -11.40
N ASP A 40 -30.99 -13.87 -11.10
CA ASP A 40 -31.74 -14.81 -11.93
C ASP A 40 -33.20 -14.41 -12.08
N ARG A 41 -33.84 -14.00 -10.99
CA ARG A 41 -35.22 -13.51 -11.00
C ARG A 41 -35.40 -12.31 -11.95
N LEU A 42 -34.49 -11.33 -11.86
CA LEU A 42 -34.52 -10.13 -12.70
C LEU A 42 -34.27 -10.44 -14.18
N LEU A 43 -33.31 -11.33 -14.48
CA LEU A 43 -33.03 -11.75 -15.86
C LEU A 43 -34.21 -12.55 -16.46
N LYS A 44 -34.87 -13.40 -15.67
CA LYS A 44 -36.12 -14.11 -16.08
C LYS A 44 -37.28 -13.16 -16.32
N ALA A 45 -37.32 -12.04 -15.60
CA ALA A 45 -38.30 -10.97 -15.78
C ALA A 45 -38.00 -10.05 -17.00
N GLY A 46 -36.93 -10.33 -17.75
CA GLY A 46 -36.58 -9.61 -18.98
C GLY A 46 -35.51 -8.52 -18.82
N ALA A 47 -34.82 -8.45 -17.67
CA ALA A 47 -33.69 -7.54 -17.55
C ALA A 47 -32.58 -7.92 -18.56
N ASN A 48 -32.01 -6.92 -19.24
CA ASN A 48 -30.97 -7.17 -20.23
C ASN A 48 -29.62 -7.47 -19.55
N PRO A 49 -29.00 -8.66 -19.77
CA PRO A 49 -27.72 -9.03 -19.18
C PRO A 49 -26.53 -8.21 -19.71
N ASN A 50 -26.73 -7.42 -20.77
CA ASN A 50 -25.70 -6.63 -21.43
C ASN A 50 -25.76 -5.14 -21.10
N VAL A 51 -26.46 -4.74 -20.04
CA VAL A 51 -26.47 -3.35 -19.56
C VAL A 51 -25.13 -2.94 -18.97
N VAL A 52 -24.91 -1.62 -18.90
CA VAL A 52 -23.79 -0.99 -18.20
C VAL A 52 -24.30 -0.15 -17.03
N ASP A 53 -23.52 -0.04 -15.97
CA ASP A 53 -23.86 0.87 -14.85
C ASP A 53 -23.57 2.34 -15.21
N ALA A 54 -23.78 3.23 -14.23
CA ALA A 54 -23.54 4.66 -14.41
C ALA A 54 -22.06 5.01 -14.70
N ASP A 55 -21.14 4.15 -14.29
CA ASP A 55 -19.70 4.30 -14.50
C ASP A 55 -19.24 3.65 -15.82
N GLY A 56 -20.16 3.09 -16.62
CA GLY A 56 -19.87 2.39 -17.87
C GLY A 56 -19.36 0.95 -17.69
N THR A 57 -19.52 0.35 -16.52
CA THR A 57 -19.11 -1.02 -16.25
C THR A 57 -20.17 -2.00 -16.74
N PRO A 58 -19.84 -2.95 -17.66
CA PRO A 58 -20.78 -3.99 -18.08
C PRO A 58 -21.20 -4.92 -16.92
N ALA A 59 -22.43 -5.42 -16.93
CA ALA A 59 -22.97 -6.31 -15.90
C ALA A 59 -22.10 -7.55 -15.66
N ILE A 60 -21.56 -8.15 -16.73
CA ILE A 60 -20.63 -9.29 -16.64
C ILE A 60 -19.33 -8.93 -15.90
N MET A 61 -18.80 -7.71 -16.07
CA MET A 61 -17.63 -7.23 -15.33
C MET A 61 -18.01 -6.96 -13.87
N GLY A 62 -19.17 -6.37 -13.62
CA GLY A 62 -19.72 -6.22 -12.27
C GLY A 62 -19.83 -7.56 -11.54
N ALA A 63 -20.38 -8.59 -12.19
CA ALA A 63 -20.45 -9.94 -11.62
C ALA A 63 -19.06 -10.55 -11.34
N THR A 64 -18.08 -10.27 -12.20
CA THR A 64 -16.70 -10.71 -12.00
C THR A 64 -16.07 -10.04 -10.75
N LEU A 65 -16.37 -8.78 -10.50
CA LEU A 65 -15.84 -8.00 -9.38
C LEU A 65 -16.54 -8.34 -8.05
N PHE A 66 -17.87 -8.32 -8.03
CA PHE A 66 -18.68 -8.43 -6.80
C PHE A 66 -19.11 -9.86 -6.46
N GLY A 67 -19.27 -10.72 -7.48
CA GLY A 67 -19.84 -12.06 -7.35
C GLY A 67 -18.84 -13.20 -7.36
N GLY A 68 -19.31 -14.40 -7.02
CA GLY A 68 -18.63 -15.67 -7.22
C GLY A 68 -18.65 -16.14 -8.69
N ALA A 69 -18.09 -17.33 -8.94
CA ALA A 69 -18.12 -17.95 -10.26
C ALA A 69 -19.55 -18.30 -10.72
N ASP A 70 -20.42 -18.62 -9.79
CA ASP A 70 -21.83 -18.91 -10.01
C ASP A 70 -22.61 -17.72 -10.60
N LEU A 71 -22.34 -16.50 -10.12
CA LEU A 71 -22.94 -15.28 -10.65
C LEU A 71 -22.45 -14.97 -12.07
N VAL A 72 -21.15 -15.17 -12.31
CA VAL A 72 -20.56 -15.04 -13.66
C VAL A 72 -21.20 -16.05 -14.62
N LYS A 73 -21.27 -17.31 -14.20
CA LYS A 73 -21.91 -18.38 -14.97
C LYS A 73 -23.36 -18.03 -15.32
N LEU A 74 -24.14 -17.60 -14.33
CA LEU A 74 -25.54 -17.22 -14.53
C LEU A 74 -25.69 -16.16 -15.62
N LEU A 75 -24.90 -15.08 -15.59
CA LEU A 75 -24.97 -14.02 -16.59
C LEU A 75 -24.60 -14.53 -17.99
N LEU A 76 -23.55 -15.36 -18.10
CA LEU A 76 -23.13 -15.97 -19.36
C LEU A 76 -24.23 -16.89 -19.93
N ASP A 77 -24.82 -17.78 -19.11
CA ASP A 77 -25.94 -18.65 -19.49
C ASP A 77 -27.18 -17.86 -19.92
N ARG A 78 -27.34 -16.62 -19.47
CA ARG A 78 -28.42 -15.68 -19.84
C ARG A 78 -28.07 -14.76 -20.98
N GLY A 79 -26.97 -15.00 -21.70
CA GLY A 79 -26.57 -14.29 -22.92
C GLY A 79 -25.79 -12.99 -22.66
N ALA A 80 -25.12 -12.85 -21.54
CA ALA A 80 -24.16 -11.77 -21.37
C ALA A 80 -22.96 -11.98 -22.32
N ASP A 81 -22.58 -10.95 -23.05
CA ASP A 81 -21.43 -10.97 -23.94
C ASP A 81 -20.12 -10.88 -23.12
N PRO A 82 -19.27 -11.92 -23.12
CA PRO A 82 -18.02 -11.95 -22.36
C PRO A 82 -16.97 -10.96 -22.89
N ASN A 83 -17.17 -10.43 -24.10
CA ASN A 83 -16.24 -9.54 -24.78
C ASN A 83 -16.60 -8.04 -24.65
N ARG A 84 -17.67 -7.70 -23.95
CA ARG A 84 -17.96 -6.30 -23.68
C ARG A 84 -16.83 -5.66 -22.90
N THR A 85 -16.41 -4.47 -23.38
CA THR A 85 -15.35 -3.68 -22.74
C THR A 85 -15.93 -2.64 -21.79
N GLY A 86 -15.26 -2.46 -20.67
CA GLY A 86 -15.49 -1.35 -19.74
C GLY A 86 -14.44 -0.24 -19.90
N VAL A 87 -14.34 0.60 -18.88
CA VAL A 87 -13.41 1.73 -18.85
C VAL A 87 -11.97 1.25 -19.07
N GLY A 88 -11.21 1.99 -19.88
CA GLY A 88 -9.83 1.67 -20.24
C GLY A 88 -9.70 0.47 -21.20
N GLY A 89 -10.78 0.10 -21.90
CA GLY A 89 -10.78 -1.06 -22.81
C GLY A 89 -10.62 -2.41 -22.09
N THR A 90 -10.89 -2.44 -20.78
CA THR A 90 -10.79 -3.67 -19.97
C THR A 90 -11.92 -4.65 -20.25
N THR A 91 -11.69 -5.96 -20.07
CA THR A 91 -12.69 -7.01 -20.27
C THR A 91 -12.96 -7.78 -18.98
N ALA A 92 -14.09 -8.51 -18.95
CA ALA A 92 -14.39 -9.41 -17.83
C ALA A 92 -13.29 -10.46 -17.60
N LEU A 93 -12.66 -10.96 -18.68
CA LEU A 93 -11.56 -11.91 -18.59
C LEU A 93 -10.33 -11.33 -17.87
N MET A 94 -9.97 -10.07 -18.14
CA MET A 94 -8.87 -9.37 -17.43
C MET A 94 -9.18 -9.21 -15.94
N TRP A 95 -10.43 -8.90 -15.59
CA TRP A 95 -10.86 -8.72 -14.19
C TRP A 95 -11.01 -10.04 -13.44
N ALA A 96 -11.26 -11.16 -14.17
CA ALA A 96 -11.37 -12.49 -13.60
C ALA A 96 -10.03 -13.12 -13.22
N VAL A 97 -8.92 -12.62 -13.75
CA VAL A 97 -7.59 -13.27 -13.74
C VAL A 97 -7.16 -13.86 -12.38
N PRO A 98 -7.40 -13.28 -11.23
CA PRO A 98 -7.03 -13.92 -9.96
C PRO A 98 -7.83 -15.19 -9.64
N ASN A 99 -8.92 -15.47 -10.36
CA ASN A 99 -9.83 -16.59 -10.09
C ASN A 99 -9.92 -17.53 -11.30
N LEU A 100 -9.30 -18.71 -11.18
CA LEU A 100 -9.23 -19.72 -12.26
C LEU A 100 -10.61 -20.14 -12.78
N GLU A 101 -11.59 -20.30 -11.90
CA GLU A 101 -12.92 -20.77 -12.30
C GLU A 101 -13.67 -19.72 -13.13
N LYS A 102 -13.60 -18.44 -12.73
CA LYS A 102 -14.16 -17.33 -13.52
C LYS A 102 -13.49 -17.23 -14.89
N VAL A 103 -12.15 -17.35 -14.93
CA VAL A 103 -11.40 -17.35 -16.21
C VAL A 103 -11.86 -18.50 -17.10
N ARG A 104 -12.02 -19.72 -16.55
CA ARG A 104 -12.49 -20.89 -17.28
C ARG A 104 -13.86 -20.65 -17.90
N LEU A 105 -14.82 -20.21 -17.09
CA LEU A 105 -16.19 -19.91 -17.53
C LEU A 105 -16.23 -18.89 -18.68
N LEU A 106 -15.49 -17.80 -18.54
CA LEU A 106 -15.44 -16.75 -19.56
C LEU A 106 -14.85 -17.28 -20.87
N VAL A 107 -13.75 -18.04 -20.81
CA VAL A 107 -13.09 -18.60 -22.00
C VAL A 107 -13.98 -19.66 -22.67
N GLU A 108 -14.65 -20.51 -21.92
CA GLU A 108 -15.61 -21.50 -22.43
C GLU A 108 -16.82 -20.86 -23.12
N HIS A 109 -17.19 -19.63 -22.71
CA HIS A 109 -18.26 -18.86 -23.36
C HIS A 109 -17.73 -17.88 -24.44
N GLY A 110 -16.51 -18.06 -24.92
CA GLY A 110 -15.96 -17.34 -26.07
C GLY A 110 -15.32 -16.00 -25.75
N ALA A 111 -14.83 -15.77 -24.53
CA ALA A 111 -14.02 -14.60 -24.23
C ALA A 111 -12.71 -14.62 -25.05
N ASN A 112 -12.38 -13.50 -25.68
CA ASN A 112 -11.15 -13.34 -26.46
C ASN A 112 -9.94 -13.26 -25.51
N VAL A 113 -9.12 -14.32 -25.47
CA VAL A 113 -7.93 -14.43 -24.63
C VAL A 113 -6.85 -13.40 -24.97
N ASN A 114 -6.85 -12.88 -26.21
CA ASN A 114 -5.89 -11.89 -26.71
C ASN A 114 -6.48 -10.48 -26.81
N ALA A 115 -7.66 -10.23 -26.24
CA ALA A 115 -8.20 -8.87 -26.12
C ALA A 115 -7.20 -7.95 -25.43
N ARG A 116 -7.07 -6.70 -25.93
CA ARG A 116 -6.13 -5.71 -25.42
C ARG A 116 -6.87 -4.53 -24.80
N SER A 117 -6.44 -4.12 -23.63
CA SER A 117 -6.86 -2.86 -23.02
C SER A 117 -6.26 -1.65 -23.76
N GLU A 118 -6.67 -0.44 -23.38
CA GLU A 118 -6.04 0.80 -23.90
C GLU A 118 -4.53 0.93 -23.60
N THR A 119 -4.04 0.18 -22.61
CA THR A 119 -2.60 0.09 -22.30
C THR A 119 -1.93 -1.14 -22.92
N ASP A 120 -2.57 -1.79 -23.88
CA ASP A 120 -2.15 -3.02 -24.55
C ASP A 120 -1.97 -4.23 -23.63
N ARG A 121 -2.55 -4.19 -22.42
CA ARG A 121 -2.59 -5.33 -21.52
C ARG A 121 -3.56 -6.39 -22.01
N THR A 122 -3.10 -7.67 -22.02
CA THR A 122 -3.94 -8.85 -22.24
C THR A 122 -4.22 -9.54 -20.90
N ALA A 123 -5.18 -10.44 -20.85
CA ALA A 123 -5.44 -11.25 -19.66
C ALA A 123 -4.19 -12.06 -19.21
N PHE A 124 -3.34 -12.48 -20.16
CA PHE A 124 -2.08 -13.15 -19.88
C PHE A 124 -1.06 -12.25 -19.17
N LEU A 125 -0.91 -11.00 -19.62
CA LEU A 125 -0.05 -10.01 -18.97
C LEU A 125 -0.58 -9.63 -17.57
N VAL A 126 -1.91 -9.52 -17.42
CA VAL A 126 -2.53 -9.27 -16.12
C VAL A 126 -2.26 -10.45 -15.18
N ALA A 127 -2.39 -11.69 -15.65
CA ALA A 127 -2.06 -12.88 -14.87
C ALA A 127 -0.61 -12.88 -14.40
N ALA A 128 0.34 -12.55 -15.27
CA ALA A 128 1.74 -12.44 -14.89
C ALA A 128 2.03 -11.31 -13.87
N SER A 129 1.11 -10.36 -13.71
CA SER A 129 1.26 -9.25 -12.75
C SER A 129 0.80 -9.58 -11.33
N TYR A 130 0.12 -10.71 -11.14
CA TYR A 130 -0.40 -11.14 -9.85
C TYR A 130 0.28 -12.43 -9.39
N PRO A 131 0.53 -12.61 -8.09
CA PRO A 131 0.95 -13.90 -7.57
C PRO A 131 -0.21 -14.92 -7.58
N ARG A 132 0.11 -16.21 -7.48
CA ARG A 132 -0.84 -17.34 -7.42
C ARG A 132 -1.69 -17.52 -8.67
N THR A 133 -1.17 -17.13 -9.84
CA THR A 133 -1.90 -17.20 -11.12
C THR A 133 -1.34 -18.22 -12.10
N LEU A 134 -0.46 -19.13 -11.65
CA LEU A 134 0.20 -20.12 -12.50
C LEU A 134 -0.80 -20.96 -13.32
N ASP A 135 -1.88 -21.43 -12.68
CA ASP A 135 -2.89 -22.25 -13.37
C ASP A 135 -3.74 -21.43 -14.35
N VAL A 136 -3.94 -20.14 -14.06
CA VAL A 136 -4.57 -19.21 -15.01
C VAL A 136 -3.67 -18.99 -16.23
N LEU A 137 -2.37 -18.81 -16.04
CA LEU A 137 -1.42 -18.67 -17.15
C LEU A 137 -1.37 -19.92 -18.02
N ARG A 138 -1.37 -21.11 -17.42
CA ARG A 138 -1.46 -22.39 -18.16
C ARG A 138 -2.73 -22.46 -19.00
N LEU A 139 -3.88 -22.21 -18.38
CA LEU A 139 -5.17 -22.23 -19.07
C LEU A 139 -5.21 -21.24 -20.24
N LEU A 140 -4.73 -20.01 -20.04
CA LEU A 140 -4.72 -19.00 -21.10
C LEU A 140 -3.81 -19.40 -22.28
N LEU A 141 -2.61 -19.96 -22.01
CA LEU A 141 -1.73 -20.48 -23.06
C LEU A 141 -2.36 -21.65 -23.82
N ASP A 142 -3.00 -22.59 -23.13
CA ASP A 142 -3.70 -23.72 -23.76
C ASP A 142 -4.86 -23.26 -24.67
N ARG A 143 -5.36 -22.05 -24.43
CA ARG A 143 -6.42 -21.41 -25.23
C ARG A 143 -5.89 -20.37 -26.23
N GLY A 144 -4.57 -20.35 -26.47
CA GLY A 144 -3.93 -19.55 -27.52
C GLY A 144 -3.58 -18.13 -27.14
N ALA A 145 -3.36 -17.85 -25.83
CA ALA A 145 -2.84 -16.56 -25.41
C ALA A 145 -1.41 -16.35 -25.94
N ASP A 146 -1.11 -15.12 -26.36
CA ASP A 146 0.22 -14.73 -26.85
C ASP A 146 1.23 -14.63 -25.70
N LEU A 147 2.13 -15.61 -25.61
CA LEU A 147 3.23 -15.67 -24.63
C LEU A 147 4.17 -14.45 -24.73
N ARG A 148 4.32 -13.90 -25.94
CA ARG A 148 5.26 -12.80 -26.22
C ARG A 148 4.59 -11.43 -26.23
N ALA A 149 3.32 -11.35 -25.82
CA ALA A 149 2.62 -10.08 -25.69
C ALA A 149 3.42 -9.07 -24.85
N GLN A 150 3.34 -7.81 -25.24
CA GLN A 150 3.90 -6.69 -24.49
C GLN A 150 2.81 -5.64 -24.30
N ASP A 151 2.85 -4.95 -23.16
CA ASP A 151 2.02 -3.77 -22.94
C ASP A 151 2.62 -2.52 -23.61
N ARG A 152 1.90 -1.40 -23.55
CA ARG A 152 2.33 -0.13 -24.17
C ARG A 152 3.69 0.38 -23.68
N SER A 153 4.13 -0.03 -22.49
CA SER A 153 5.45 0.30 -21.94
C SER A 153 6.56 -0.67 -22.40
N GLY A 154 6.22 -1.70 -23.16
CA GLY A 154 7.11 -2.79 -23.56
C GLY A 154 7.30 -3.86 -22.46
N ALA A 155 6.49 -3.84 -21.40
CA ALA A 155 6.61 -4.84 -20.34
C ALA A 155 6.09 -6.20 -20.82
N THR A 156 6.93 -7.23 -20.70
CA THR A 156 6.64 -8.63 -21.01
C THR A 156 6.04 -9.36 -19.79
N ALA A 157 5.41 -10.52 -20.01
CA ALA A 157 4.93 -11.37 -18.93
C ALA A 157 6.03 -11.71 -17.91
N LEU A 158 7.26 -11.99 -18.37
CA LEU A 158 8.38 -12.30 -17.46
C LEU A 158 8.78 -11.09 -16.61
N ALA A 159 8.82 -9.88 -17.19
CA ALA A 159 9.12 -8.66 -16.43
C ALA A 159 8.06 -8.37 -15.35
N LEU A 160 6.79 -8.63 -15.67
CA LEU A 160 5.67 -8.48 -14.74
C LEU A 160 5.71 -9.54 -13.63
N ALA A 161 6.02 -10.80 -13.96
CA ALA A 161 6.14 -11.89 -13.00
C ALA A 161 7.29 -11.67 -12.00
N VAL A 162 8.45 -11.23 -12.48
CA VAL A 162 9.58 -10.87 -11.60
C VAL A 162 9.19 -9.74 -10.64
N ARG A 163 8.40 -8.76 -11.11
CA ARG A 163 7.91 -7.67 -10.26
C ARG A 163 6.82 -8.11 -9.29
N SER A 164 6.02 -9.12 -9.63
CA SER A 164 5.02 -9.69 -8.71
C SER A 164 5.66 -10.59 -7.65
N ALA A 165 6.92 -11.00 -7.86
CA ALA A 165 7.71 -11.84 -6.97
C ALA A 165 7.10 -13.24 -6.72
N ASP A 166 6.45 -13.81 -7.74
CA ASP A 166 5.99 -15.21 -7.71
C ASP A 166 6.99 -16.09 -8.46
N ILE A 167 7.81 -16.80 -7.73
CA ILE A 167 8.87 -17.64 -8.30
C ILE A 167 8.35 -18.76 -9.20
N ASP A 168 7.19 -19.31 -8.90
CA ASP A 168 6.63 -20.42 -9.69
C ASP A 168 6.16 -19.91 -11.06
N VAL A 169 5.57 -18.71 -11.10
CA VAL A 169 5.24 -18.03 -12.36
C VAL A 169 6.50 -17.67 -13.14
N VAL A 170 7.54 -17.14 -12.48
CA VAL A 170 8.82 -16.80 -13.13
C VAL A 170 9.45 -18.03 -13.75
N ARG A 171 9.57 -19.14 -13.01
CA ARG A 171 10.12 -20.40 -13.53
C ARG A 171 9.34 -20.92 -14.73
N PHE A 172 8.02 -20.97 -14.61
CA PHE A 172 7.14 -21.40 -15.69
C PHE A 172 7.34 -20.61 -16.97
N LEU A 173 7.43 -19.28 -16.89
CA LEU A 173 7.64 -18.44 -18.06
C LEU A 173 9.01 -18.65 -18.70
N VAL A 174 10.05 -18.87 -17.90
CA VAL A 174 11.40 -19.23 -18.39
C VAL A 174 11.39 -20.62 -19.07
N GLU A 175 10.74 -21.61 -18.48
CA GLU A 175 10.54 -22.94 -19.08
C GLU A 175 9.79 -22.87 -20.42
N LYS A 176 8.88 -21.90 -20.59
CA LYS A 176 8.20 -21.63 -21.86
C LYS A 176 9.07 -20.86 -22.88
N GLY A 177 10.33 -20.57 -22.54
CA GLY A 177 11.32 -19.98 -23.47
C GLY A 177 11.39 -18.47 -23.44
N LEU A 178 10.95 -17.82 -22.37
CA LEU A 178 11.23 -16.41 -22.14
C LEU A 178 12.61 -16.25 -21.48
N ASP A 179 13.41 -15.31 -22.00
CA ASP A 179 14.80 -15.13 -21.57
C ASP A 179 14.91 -14.11 -20.42
N LEU A 180 15.47 -14.54 -19.27
CA LEU A 180 15.78 -13.68 -18.14
C LEU A 180 16.78 -12.56 -18.49
N ASN A 181 17.68 -12.81 -19.45
CA ASN A 181 18.68 -11.83 -19.86
C ASN A 181 18.07 -10.68 -20.67
N ALA A 182 16.91 -10.90 -21.28
CA ALA A 182 16.14 -9.85 -21.95
C ALA A 182 15.45 -8.89 -20.99
N LEU A 183 15.44 -9.19 -19.67
CA LEU A 183 14.87 -8.28 -18.67
C LEU A 183 15.71 -7.02 -18.52
N THR A 184 15.01 -5.87 -18.49
CA THR A 184 15.66 -4.61 -18.13
C THR A 184 16.22 -4.67 -16.71
N VAL A 185 17.26 -3.91 -16.43
CA VAL A 185 17.82 -3.76 -15.08
C VAL A 185 16.74 -3.32 -14.08
N GLY A 186 15.84 -2.42 -14.52
CA GLY A 186 14.72 -1.96 -13.70
C GLY A 186 13.76 -3.07 -13.27
N ALA A 187 13.45 -4.00 -14.18
CA ALA A 187 12.60 -5.16 -13.87
C ALA A 187 13.26 -6.10 -12.86
N ARG A 188 14.55 -6.43 -13.08
CA ARG A 188 15.33 -7.27 -12.16
C ARG A 188 15.46 -6.64 -10.77
N ARG A 189 15.79 -5.35 -10.71
CA ARG A 189 15.86 -4.57 -9.46
C ARG A 189 14.54 -4.57 -8.71
N ALA A 190 13.41 -4.42 -9.41
CA ALA A 190 12.10 -4.44 -8.77
C ALA A 190 11.84 -5.78 -8.08
N GLY A 191 12.21 -6.92 -8.67
CA GLY A 191 12.11 -8.23 -8.04
C GLY A 191 12.96 -8.35 -6.77
N VAL A 192 14.22 -7.87 -6.81
CA VAL A 192 15.12 -7.89 -5.64
C VAL A 192 14.62 -6.98 -4.52
N ALA A 193 14.10 -5.80 -4.86
CA ALA A 193 13.60 -4.82 -3.88
C ALA A 193 12.29 -5.23 -3.19
N ARG A 194 11.60 -6.26 -3.68
CA ARG A 194 10.37 -6.81 -3.06
C ARG A 194 10.64 -7.62 -1.79
N ASN A 195 11.89 -7.90 -1.46
CA ASN A 195 12.26 -8.78 -0.34
C ASN A 195 11.65 -10.19 -0.46
N ASP A 196 11.52 -10.69 -1.69
CA ASP A 196 11.17 -12.08 -1.97
C ASP A 196 12.43 -12.88 -2.28
N LEU A 197 12.88 -13.66 -1.29
CA LEU A 197 14.14 -14.37 -1.37
C LEU A 197 14.17 -15.45 -2.47
N PRO A 198 13.12 -16.25 -2.71
CA PRO A 198 13.11 -17.25 -3.78
C PRO A 198 13.31 -16.63 -5.17
N THR A 199 12.64 -15.52 -5.48
CA THR A 199 12.82 -14.84 -6.76
C THR A 199 14.19 -14.21 -6.88
N ALA A 200 14.70 -13.56 -5.82
CA ALA A 200 16.04 -12.98 -5.80
C ALA A 200 17.12 -14.04 -6.00
N ASP A 201 16.99 -15.18 -5.31
CA ASP A 201 17.88 -16.32 -5.42
C ASP A 201 17.92 -16.90 -6.84
N TYR A 202 16.75 -17.05 -7.44
CA TYR A 202 16.64 -17.50 -8.82
C TYR A 202 17.29 -16.53 -9.81
N LEU A 203 17.09 -15.23 -9.62
CA LEU A 203 17.71 -14.19 -10.44
C LEU A 203 19.23 -14.21 -10.34
N VAL A 204 19.81 -14.36 -9.13
CA VAL A 204 21.26 -14.42 -8.95
C VAL A 204 21.87 -15.68 -9.55
N SER A 205 21.12 -16.81 -9.53
CA SER A 205 21.61 -18.10 -10.00
C SER A 205 21.51 -18.31 -11.52
N LYS A 206 20.61 -17.59 -12.19
CA LYS A 206 20.26 -17.83 -13.62
C LYS A 206 20.50 -16.62 -14.53
N ALA A 207 20.50 -15.39 -14.02
CA ALA A 207 20.74 -14.22 -14.85
C ALA A 207 22.23 -14.11 -15.23
N ALA A 208 22.52 -13.82 -16.51
CA ALA A 208 23.87 -13.59 -16.96
C ALA A 208 24.38 -12.24 -16.44
N GLY A 209 25.40 -12.32 -15.60
CA GLY A 209 26.22 -11.19 -15.17
C GLY A 209 25.67 -10.33 -14.03
N PRO A 210 26.61 -9.71 -13.32
CA PRO A 210 26.31 -8.81 -12.22
C PRO A 210 25.66 -7.53 -12.74
N ALA A 211 24.58 -7.10 -12.08
CA ALA A 211 24.02 -5.77 -12.27
C ALA A 211 24.23 -4.97 -10.97
N PRO A 212 24.99 -3.88 -11.01
CA PRO A 212 25.33 -3.09 -9.83
C PRO A 212 24.12 -2.68 -8.99
N GLU A 213 22.99 -2.42 -9.67
CA GLU A 213 21.74 -2.01 -9.06
C GLU A 213 21.10 -3.08 -8.17
N LEU A 214 21.43 -4.36 -8.43
CA LEU A 214 20.83 -5.47 -7.68
C LEU A 214 21.44 -5.59 -6.29
N LEU A 215 22.76 -5.41 -6.16
CA LEU A 215 23.44 -5.38 -4.86
C LEU A 215 22.97 -4.19 -4.02
N ASN A 216 22.75 -3.02 -4.64
CA ASN A 216 22.19 -1.84 -3.97
C ASN A 216 20.79 -2.12 -3.38
N ALA A 217 19.93 -2.82 -4.11
CA ALA A 217 18.61 -3.21 -3.61
C ALA A 217 18.71 -4.28 -2.54
N ALA A 218 19.57 -5.29 -2.72
CA ALA A 218 19.79 -6.37 -1.77
C ALA A 218 20.29 -5.85 -0.41
N ALA A 219 21.21 -4.90 -0.40
CA ALA A 219 21.77 -4.32 0.82
C ALA A 219 20.73 -3.59 1.71
N ILE A 220 19.58 -3.21 1.16
CA ILE A 220 18.49 -2.63 1.95
C ILE A 220 17.58 -3.70 2.52
N TRP A 221 17.25 -4.72 1.71
CA TRP A 221 16.07 -5.56 1.96
C TRP A 221 16.40 -7.02 2.26
N GLN A 222 17.57 -7.50 1.85
CA GLN A 222 17.86 -8.93 1.87
C GLN A 222 18.84 -9.28 2.99
N PRO A 223 18.78 -10.52 3.52
CA PRO A 223 19.71 -10.98 4.53
C PRO A 223 21.16 -11.00 4.02
N MET A 224 22.10 -10.87 4.93
CA MET A 224 23.54 -10.86 4.65
C MET A 224 23.97 -12.01 3.72
N THR A 225 23.38 -13.19 3.87
CA THR A 225 23.66 -14.36 3.00
C THR A 225 23.35 -14.09 1.53
N MET A 226 22.28 -13.36 1.23
CA MET A 226 21.94 -12.97 -0.14
C MET A 226 22.83 -11.84 -0.65
N VAL A 227 23.18 -10.88 0.20
CA VAL A 227 24.17 -9.85 -0.13
C VAL A 227 25.50 -10.48 -0.52
N ALA A 228 25.97 -11.48 0.25
CA ALA A 228 27.18 -12.27 -0.08
C ALA A 228 27.08 -12.93 -1.46
N ARG A 229 25.96 -13.57 -1.78
CA ARG A 229 25.76 -14.21 -3.09
C ARG A 229 25.80 -13.23 -4.27
N TRP A 230 25.25 -12.02 -4.11
CA TRP A 230 25.36 -10.99 -5.14
C TRP A 230 26.80 -10.52 -5.34
N ILE A 231 27.59 -10.42 -4.26
CA ILE A 231 29.03 -10.09 -4.33
C ILE A 231 29.80 -11.22 -5.03
N ASP A 232 29.57 -12.46 -4.62
CA ASP A 232 30.23 -13.65 -5.19
C ASP A 232 29.85 -13.85 -6.67
N ALA A 233 28.67 -13.39 -7.09
CA ALA A 233 28.26 -13.32 -8.51
C ALA A 233 28.94 -12.18 -9.29
N GLY A 234 29.84 -11.41 -8.66
CA GLY A 234 30.65 -10.36 -9.29
C GLY A 234 30.04 -8.96 -9.25
N SER A 235 29.05 -8.72 -8.38
CA SER A 235 28.52 -7.35 -8.23
C SER A 235 29.54 -6.42 -7.58
N ASP A 236 29.73 -5.23 -8.14
CA ASP A 236 30.62 -4.21 -7.60
C ASP A 236 30.09 -3.63 -6.28
N VAL A 237 30.84 -3.83 -5.20
CA VAL A 237 30.50 -3.34 -3.84
C VAL A 237 30.52 -1.82 -3.72
N ASN A 238 31.14 -1.13 -4.67
CA ASN A 238 31.21 0.33 -4.75
C ASN A 238 30.29 0.94 -5.82
N SER A 239 29.45 0.11 -6.44
CA SER A 239 28.48 0.59 -7.41
C SER A 239 27.60 1.69 -6.83
N SER A 240 27.32 2.74 -7.60
CA SER A 240 26.47 3.83 -7.18
C SER A 240 25.39 4.12 -8.23
N LEU A 241 24.21 4.51 -7.75
CA LEU A 241 23.08 4.83 -8.61
C LEU A 241 22.86 6.35 -8.64
N ALA A 242 23.20 6.99 -9.75
CA ALA A 242 23.02 8.44 -9.92
C ALA A 242 21.59 8.91 -9.63
N ALA A 243 20.58 8.14 -10.06
CA ALA A 243 19.17 8.40 -9.82
C ALA A 243 18.77 8.33 -8.32
N GLN A 244 19.65 7.84 -7.45
CA GLN A 244 19.41 7.66 -6.01
C GLN A 244 20.46 8.40 -5.18
N TYR A 245 20.78 9.63 -5.53
CA TYR A 245 21.79 10.43 -4.83
C TYR A 245 23.19 9.80 -4.80
N ALA A 246 23.54 8.98 -5.80
CA ALA A 246 24.79 8.22 -5.88
C ALA A 246 25.07 7.32 -4.67
N ARG A 247 24.03 6.73 -4.08
CA ARG A 247 24.18 5.82 -2.94
C ARG A 247 24.85 4.50 -3.33
N THR A 248 25.77 4.05 -2.47
CA THR A 248 26.44 2.75 -2.58
C THR A 248 25.70 1.66 -1.80
N PRO A 249 26.00 0.36 -2.03
CA PRO A 249 25.48 -0.73 -1.20
C PRO A 249 25.74 -0.54 0.30
N LEU A 250 26.93 -0.05 0.67
CA LEU A 250 27.28 0.25 2.06
C LEU A 250 26.35 1.28 2.70
N MET A 251 26.07 2.38 2.00
CA MET A 251 25.11 3.41 2.46
C MET A 251 23.70 2.82 2.62
N ASN A 252 23.28 1.99 1.69
CA ASN A 252 21.98 1.32 1.75
C ASN A 252 21.91 0.34 2.94
N ALA A 253 22.94 -0.42 3.22
CA ALA A 253 23.02 -1.29 4.39
C ALA A 253 22.99 -0.51 5.72
N VAL A 254 23.61 0.68 5.78
CA VAL A 254 23.47 1.59 6.94
C VAL A 254 22.01 1.96 7.20
N THR A 255 21.23 2.18 6.14
CA THR A 255 19.83 2.57 6.28
C THR A 255 18.87 1.43 6.55
N SER A 256 19.28 0.20 6.31
CA SER A 256 18.46 -0.99 6.56
C SER A 256 18.09 -1.10 8.05
N GLU A 257 16.81 -1.34 8.32
CA GLU A 257 16.32 -1.73 9.65
C GLU A 257 16.17 -3.26 9.77
N ALA A 258 16.25 -3.96 8.63
CA ALA A 258 16.13 -5.42 8.58
C ALA A 258 17.44 -6.10 9.02
N GLU A 259 18.58 -5.51 8.67
CA GLU A 259 19.90 -6.11 8.85
C GLU A 259 20.78 -5.31 9.83
N GLY A 260 21.58 -6.07 10.60
CA GLY A 260 22.49 -5.53 11.60
C GLY A 260 23.83 -5.05 11.01
N ALA A 261 24.81 -4.85 11.90
CA ALA A 261 26.15 -4.41 11.56
C ALA A 261 26.97 -5.45 10.75
N ASP A 262 26.57 -6.72 10.76
CA ASP A 262 27.28 -7.80 10.07
C ASP A 262 27.25 -7.63 8.54
N THR A 263 26.16 -7.14 7.98
CA THR A 263 26.09 -6.83 6.55
C THR A 263 27.04 -5.68 6.18
N LEU A 264 27.20 -4.68 7.05
CA LEU A 264 28.19 -3.62 6.85
C LEU A 264 29.62 -4.19 6.85
N LYS A 265 29.89 -5.04 7.86
CA LYS A 265 31.20 -5.69 7.97
C LYS A 265 31.53 -6.52 6.73
N LEU A 266 30.59 -7.34 6.26
CA LEU A 266 30.75 -8.09 5.01
C LEU A 266 31.11 -7.19 3.82
N LEU A 267 30.37 -6.10 3.60
CA LEU A 267 30.62 -5.17 2.50
C LEU A 267 32.00 -4.51 2.61
N LEU A 268 32.39 -4.10 3.82
CA LEU A 268 33.70 -3.50 4.10
C LEU A 268 34.86 -4.50 3.93
N ASP A 269 34.72 -5.74 4.41
CA ASP A 269 35.68 -6.83 4.19
C ASP A 269 35.87 -7.14 2.70
N LYS A 270 34.85 -6.92 1.87
CA LYS A 270 34.87 -7.08 0.41
C LYS A 270 35.30 -5.82 -0.34
N GLY A 271 35.80 -4.78 0.34
CA GLY A 271 36.39 -3.59 -0.24
C GLY A 271 35.40 -2.44 -0.53
N ALA A 272 34.25 -2.40 0.14
CA ALA A 272 33.37 -1.23 0.07
C ALA A 272 34.09 -0.01 0.66
N ASN A 273 34.01 1.13 -0.05
CA ASN A 273 34.60 2.40 0.40
C ASN A 273 33.80 3.00 1.56
N PRO A 274 34.37 3.05 2.80
CA PRO A 274 33.67 3.61 3.95
C PRO A 274 33.44 5.12 3.86
N ASN A 275 34.13 5.80 2.93
CA ASN A 275 34.09 7.23 2.72
C ASN A 275 33.49 7.65 1.38
N ALA A 276 32.76 6.75 0.70
CA ALA A 276 31.98 7.11 -0.49
C ALA A 276 30.99 8.24 -0.18
N GLU A 277 30.81 9.17 -1.12
CA GLU A 277 29.94 10.33 -0.93
C GLU A 277 28.68 10.26 -1.80
N THR A 278 27.56 10.69 -1.24
CA THR A 278 26.36 10.98 -2.03
C THR A 278 26.55 12.25 -2.85
N THR A 279 25.61 12.53 -3.78
CA THR A 279 25.60 13.82 -4.50
C THR A 279 25.43 15.03 -3.58
N GLU A 280 24.98 14.84 -2.34
CA GLU A 280 24.87 15.88 -1.29
C GLU A 280 26.12 15.92 -0.38
N GLY A 281 27.14 15.11 -0.63
CA GLY A 281 28.38 15.05 0.17
C GLY A 281 28.23 14.31 1.50
N GLU A 282 27.17 13.52 1.69
CA GLU A 282 26.97 12.68 2.89
C GLU A 282 27.72 11.36 2.72
N ARG A 283 28.25 10.81 3.81
CA ARG A 283 28.96 9.52 3.87
C ARG A 283 28.22 8.51 4.74
N PRO A 284 28.54 7.21 4.68
CA PRO A 284 27.92 6.18 5.50
C PRO A 284 27.87 6.52 7.00
N LEU A 285 28.96 7.08 7.55
CA LEU A 285 29.04 7.46 8.97
C LEU A 285 28.04 8.56 9.35
N ASP A 286 27.78 9.53 8.48
CA ASP A 286 26.79 10.58 8.76
C ASP A 286 25.41 9.98 9.00
N TRP A 287 25.04 8.96 8.22
CA TRP A 287 23.76 8.29 8.34
C TRP A 287 23.68 7.39 9.56
N ALA A 288 24.75 6.67 9.90
CA ALA A 288 24.80 5.85 11.12
C ALA A 288 24.65 6.71 12.38
N LEU A 289 25.33 7.88 12.41
CA LEU A 289 25.21 8.88 13.48
C LEU A 289 23.79 9.46 13.56
N TYR A 290 23.21 9.84 12.41
CA TYR A 290 21.85 10.34 12.36
C TYR A 290 20.81 9.35 12.89
N LYS A 291 20.99 8.06 12.60
CA LYS A 291 20.13 6.98 13.10
C LYS A 291 20.41 6.59 14.56
N GLY A 292 21.52 7.02 15.13
CA GLY A 292 21.93 6.63 16.48
C GLY A 292 22.27 5.12 16.62
N ASP A 293 22.64 4.46 15.53
CA ASP A 293 22.93 3.02 15.53
C ASP A 293 24.38 2.77 15.95
N ARG A 294 24.59 2.58 17.25
CA ARG A 294 25.91 2.43 17.86
C ARG A 294 26.73 1.27 17.27
N ALA A 295 26.07 0.15 16.94
CA ALA A 295 26.76 -1.00 16.37
C ALA A 295 27.30 -0.69 14.97
N LYS A 296 26.47 -0.06 14.12
CA LYS A 296 26.88 0.34 12.77
C LYS A 296 27.92 1.46 12.80
N ILE A 297 27.81 2.40 13.73
CA ILE A 297 28.85 3.45 13.96
C ILE A 297 30.19 2.80 14.27
N ALA A 298 30.24 1.90 15.27
CA ALA A 298 31.48 1.25 15.69
C ALA A 298 32.15 0.48 14.54
N VAL A 299 31.39 -0.27 13.74
CA VAL A 299 31.91 -0.96 12.57
C VAL A 299 32.48 0.02 11.54
N LEU A 300 31.76 1.08 11.22
CA LEU A 300 32.23 2.07 10.24
C LEU A 300 33.53 2.78 10.70
N GLU A 301 33.61 3.17 11.98
CA GLU A 301 34.81 3.78 12.56
C GLU A 301 36.00 2.85 12.56
N GLN A 302 35.81 1.56 12.85
CA GLN A 302 36.83 0.53 12.77
C GLN A 302 37.48 0.42 11.38
N TYR A 303 36.69 0.70 10.31
CA TYR A 303 37.17 0.69 8.93
C TYR A 303 37.57 2.09 8.40
N GLY A 304 37.78 3.06 9.29
CA GLY A 304 38.28 4.38 8.94
C GLY A 304 37.24 5.30 8.27
N ALA A 305 35.95 5.06 8.53
CA ALA A 305 34.91 5.97 8.07
C ALA A 305 35.04 7.33 8.75
N THR A 306 34.87 8.40 7.97
CA THR A 306 34.87 9.78 8.44
C THR A 306 33.59 10.48 8.02
N ARG A 307 33.26 11.58 8.69
CA ARG A 307 32.09 12.39 8.31
C ARG A 307 32.32 13.09 6.99
N GLY A 308 31.25 13.20 6.22
CA GLY A 308 31.21 13.93 4.96
C GLY A 308 31.13 15.45 5.16
N ARG A 309 31.15 16.19 4.03
CA ARG A 309 30.98 17.64 3.98
C ARG A 309 29.52 18.04 3.73
N GLY A 310 28.63 17.06 3.60
CA GLY A 310 27.21 17.25 3.32
C GLY A 310 26.51 18.07 4.41
N PRO A 311 25.33 18.59 4.12
CA PRO A 311 24.58 19.38 5.07
C PRO A 311 24.38 18.57 6.34
N ARG A 312 24.83 19.12 7.46
CA ARG A 312 24.44 18.56 8.76
C ARG A 312 22.91 18.62 8.79
N ARG A 313 22.28 17.47 8.93
CA ARG A 313 20.82 17.44 9.09
C ARG A 313 20.53 18.22 10.36
N GLU A 314 20.02 19.44 10.19
CA GLU A 314 19.77 20.36 11.29
C GLU A 314 18.91 19.65 12.32
N GLU A 315 19.36 19.66 13.56
CA GLU A 315 18.49 19.36 14.68
C GLU A 315 17.47 20.51 14.74
N ILE A 316 16.28 20.26 14.24
CA ILE A 316 15.17 21.16 14.48
C ILE A 316 14.97 21.19 16.00
N ALA A 317 15.25 22.33 16.61
CA ALA A 317 14.93 22.52 18.01
C ALA A 317 13.42 22.32 18.18
N PRO A 318 12.98 21.38 19.05
CA PRO A 318 11.57 21.19 19.27
C PRO A 318 10.97 22.51 19.81
N PRO A 319 9.78 22.92 19.31
CA PRO A 319 9.04 24.01 19.95
C PRO A 319 8.80 23.70 21.42
N ALA A 320 8.50 24.73 22.23
CA ALA A 320 8.14 24.49 23.62
C ALA A 320 6.88 23.62 23.70
N ALA A 321 6.90 22.61 24.58
CA ALA A 321 5.73 21.79 24.84
C ALA A 321 4.55 22.65 25.28
N GLY A 322 3.36 22.35 24.77
CA GLY A 322 2.17 23.18 24.99
C GLY A 322 1.50 23.03 26.35
N GLY A 323 1.90 22.02 27.16
CA GLY A 323 1.30 21.75 28.45
C GLY A 323 -0.22 21.51 28.40
N ILE A 324 -0.72 20.86 27.34
CA ILE A 324 -2.15 20.66 27.10
C ILE A 324 -2.62 19.50 27.95
N ALA A 325 -3.52 19.76 28.89
CA ALA A 325 -4.07 18.72 29.79
C ALA A 325 -5.40 18.14 29.30
N ASP A 326 -6.18 18.92 28.53
CA ASP A 326 -7.51 18.53 28.06
C ASP A 326 -7.45 17.80 26.72
N PRO A 327 -7.90 16.52 26.66
CA PRO A 327 -7.97 15.75 25.41
C PRO A 327 -8.79 16.43 24.30
N ARG A 328 -9.87 17.14 24.61
CA ARG A 328 -10.68 17.86 23.61
C ARG A 328 -9.90 19.00 22.97
N VAL A 329 -9.22 19.80 23.79
CA VAL A 329 -8.37 20.90 23.30
C VAL A 329 -7.25 20.36 22.45
N SER A 330 -6.60 19.27 22.89
CA SER A 330 -5.54 18.58 22.14
C SER A 330 -6.02 18.15 20.75
N LEU A 331 -7.17 17.46 20.68
CA LEU A 331 -7.75 16.97 19.43
C LEU A 331 -8.17 18.11 18.50
N THR A 332 -8.82 19.15 19.01
CA THR A 332 -9.24 20.30 18.20
C THR A 332 -8.02 20.93 17.51
N ARG A 333 -6.93 21.15 18.25
CA ARG A 333 -5.70 21.75 17.68
C ARG A 333 -5.05 20.84 16.63
N SER A 334 -4.89 19.54 16.95
CA SER A 334 -4.25 18.60 16.01
C SER A 334 -5.06 18.42 14.73
N LEU A 335 -6.39 18.32 14.84
CA LEU A 335 -7.26 18.18 13.67
C LEU A 335 -7.31 19.44 12.81
N THR A 336 -7.31 20.64 13.45
CA THR A 336 -7.18 21.89 12.70
C THR A 336 -5.94 21.86 11.82
N ARG A 337 -4.79 21.49 12.38
CA ARG A 337 -3.53 21.40 11.62
C ARG A 337 -3.55 20.32 10.54
N LEU A 338 -4.06 19.12 10.85
CA LEU A 338 -4.17 18.02 9.88
C LEU A 338 -5.08 18.40 8.70
N MET A 339 -6.21 19.08 8.96
CA MET A 339 -7.14 19.51 7.91
C MET A 339 -6.63 20.71 7.10
N GLU A 340 -5.70 21.50 7.61
CA GLU A 340 -5.03 22.54 6.82
C GLU A 340 -4.13 21.96 5.73
N VAL A 341 -3.54 20.79 5.97
CA VAL A 341 -2.48 20.23 5.12
C VAL A 341 -3.03 19.13 4.20
N ALA A 342 -3.94 18.28 4.69
CA ALA A 342 -4.39 17.11 3.94
C ALA A 342 -4.94 17.43 2.53
N PRO A 343 -5.84 18.42 2.33
CA PRO A 343 -6.31 18.75 0.99
C PRO A 343 -5.25 19.38 0.09
N LYS A 344 -4.25 20.07 0.66
CA LYS A 344 -3.18 20.73 -0.12
C LYS A 344 -2.15 19.74 -0.65
N PHE A 345 -1.95 18.63 0.06
CA PHE A 345 -0.96 17.64 -0.34
C PHE A 345 -1.19 17.10 -1.75
N ARG A 346 -2.45 16.79 -2.10
CA ARG A 346 -2.78 16.31 -3.44
C ARG A 346 -2.48 17.33 -4.54
N ASP A 347 -2.75 18.60 -4.27
CA ASP A 347 -2.51 19.68 -5.23
C ASP A 347 -0.99 19.81 -5.56
N GLN A 348 -0.13 19.46 -4.60
CA GLN A 348 1.33 19.51 -4.73
C GLN A 348 1.95 18.20 -5.22
N ALA A 349 1.47 17.06 -4.71
CA ALA A 349 2.09 15.75 -4.94
C ALA A 349 1.43 14.95 -6.06
N THR A 350 0.29 15.37 -6.60
CA THR A 350 -0.51 14.68 -7.63
C THR A 350 -0.93 13.24 -7.28
N CYS A 351 -0.65 12.78 -6.08
CA CYS A 351 -1.00 11.46 -5.55
C CYS A 351 -1.69 11.56 -4.18
N ILE A 352 -2.21 10.43 -3.71
CA ILE A 352 -2.69 10.27 -2.34
C ILE A 352 -1.62 9.57 -1.51
N SER A 353 -1.42 10.06 -0.29
CA SER A 353 -0.49 9.43 0.65
C SER A 353 -1.23 8.89 1.88
N CYS A 354 -0.67 7.82 2.47
CA CYS A 354 -1.18 7.31 3.74
C CYS A 354 -1.10 8.37 4.85
N HIS A 355 0.02 9.06 4.97
CA HIS A 355 0.31 9.97 6.07
C HIS A 355 -0.34 11.36 5.95
N HIS A 356 -0.54 11.94 4.75
CA HIS A 356 -1.12 13.27 4.59
C HIS A 356 -2.61 13.28 4.24
N ASN A 357 -3.16 12.18 3.71
CA ASN A 357 -4.57 12.13 3.28
C ASN A 357 -5.37 11.10 4.08
N THR A 358 -5.00 9.80 4.03
CA THR A 358 -5.86 8.74 4.56
C THR A 358 -5.86 8.67 6.08
N MET A 359 -4.71 8.81 6.74
CA MET A 359 -4.64 8.85 8.21
C MET A 359 -5.32 10.08 8.81
N PRO A 360 -5.13 11.32 8.29
CA PRO A 360 -5.92 12.47 8.71
C PRO A 360 -7.43 12.28 8.52
N ALA A 361 -7.88 11.68 7.39
CA ALA A 361 -9.29 11.38 7.17
C ALA A 361 -9.85 10.38 8.20
N LEU A 362 -9.07 9.36 8.56
CA LEU A 362 -9.42 8.40 9.61
C LEU A 362 -9.51 9.09 10.99
N ALA A 363 -8.52 9.93 11.33
CA ALA A 363 -8.50 10.68 12.58
C ALA A 363 -9.70 11.64 12.68
N ALA A 364 -10.02 12.36 11.60
CA ALA A 364 -11.19 13.24 11.52
C ALA A 364 -12.50 12.47 11.72
N ALA A 365 -12.66 11.30 11.09
CA ALA A 365 -13.84 10.47 11.24
C ALA A 365 -14.04 9.99 12.68
N VAL A 366 -12.96 9.53 13.33
CA VAL A 366 -13.01 9.11 14.73
C VAL A 366 -13.37 10.29 15.64
N ALA A 367 -12.74 11.43 15.47
CA ALA A 367 -12.95 12.62 16.30
C ALA A 367 -14.38 13.18 16.17
N LYS A 368 -14.95 13.18 14.96
CA LYS A 368 -16.37 13.57 14.75
C LYS A 368 -17.32 12.71 15.59
N ARG A 369 -17.09 11.40 15.71
CA ARG A 369 -17.88 10.52 16.57
C ARG A 369 -17.73 10.86 18.06
N LYS A 370 -16.64 11.53 18.44
CA LYS A 370 -16.39 12.01 19.82
C LYS A 370 -16.88 13.45 20.06
N GLY A 371 -17.59 14.03 19.10
CA GLY A 371 -18.13 15.39 19.19
C GLY A 371 -17.08 16.48 19.07
N ILE A 372 -15.97 16.21 18.40
CA ILE A 372 -14.97 17.22 18.04
C ILE A 372 -15.35 17.83 16.70
N GLU A 373 -15.42 19.16 16.66
CA GLU A 373 -15.62 19.87 15.40
C GLU A 373 -14.40 19.74 14.49
N VAL A 374 -14.66 19.42 13.22
CA VAL A 374 -13.69 19.35 12.14
C VAL A 374 -14.12 20.28 11.02
N ASP A 375 -13.19 20.99 10.40
CA ASP A 375 -13.46 21.83 9.23
C ASP A 375 -14.09 20.98 8.11
N GLN A 376 -15.41 21.07 7.97
CA GLN A 376 -16.19 20.23 7.07
C GLN A 376 -15.85 20.45 5.59
N VAL A 377 -15.41 21.64 5.20
CA VAL A 377 -15.05 21.95 3.82
C VAL A 377 -13.75 21.24 3.45
N LYS A 378 -12.75 21.34 4.32
CA LYS A 378 -11.44 20.71 4.11
C LYS A 378 -11.50 19.19 4.24
N ASP A 379 -12.27 18.68 5.20
CA ASP A 379 -12.48 17.24 5.38
C ASP A 379 -13.16 16.62 4.16
N ARG A 380 -14.21 17.27 3.65
CA ARG A 380 -14.91 16.86 2.42
C ARG A 380 -13.98 16.88 1.21
N LYS A 381 -13.20 17.97 1.04
CA LYS A 381 -12.24 18.04 -0.07
C LYS A 381 -11.22 16.90 0.00
N ASN A 382 -10.64 16.64 1.18
CA ASN A 382 -9.70 15.53 1.35
C ASN A 382 -10.33 14.17 1.03
N LEU A 383 -11.57 13.95 1.45
CA LEU A 383 -12.33 12.73 1.15
C LEU A 383 -12.60 12.58 -0.35
N ASP A 384 -13.01 13.66 -1.02
CA ASP A 384 -13.26 13.68 -2.46
C ASP A 384 -11.97 13.47 -3.26
N ASP A 385 -10.84 13.98 -2.78
CA ASP A 385 -9.52 13.75 -3.36
C ASP A 385 -9.13 12.25 -3.28
N ILE A 386 -9.35 11.60 -2.14
CA ILE A 386 -9.12 10.15 -1.97
C ILE A 386 -10.02 9.37 -2.93
N ARG A 387 -11.32 9.66 -2.96
CA ARG A 387 -12.29 8.97 -3.83
C ARG A 387 -11.94 9.12 -5.31
N THR A 388 -11.70 10.35 -5.75
CA THR A 388 -11.38 10.65 -7.16
C THR A 388 -10.09 9.95 -7.59
N PHE A 389 -9.08 9.97 -6.74
CA PHE A 389 -7.81 9.30 -7.03
C PHE A 389 -8.02 7.79 -7.24
N PHE A 390 -8.68 7.10 -6.31
CA PHE A 390 -8.89 5.67 -6.44
C PHE A 390 -9.87 5.31 -7.56
N THR A 391 -10.90 6.12 -7.81
CA THR A 391 -11.81 5.92 -8.96
C THR A 391 -11.04 5.98 -10.28
N SER A 392 -10.15 6.96 -10.44
CA SER A 392 -9.31 7.06 -11.64
C SER A 392 -8.28 5.92 -11.76
N ALA A 393 -7.92 5.30 -10.64
CA ALA A 393 -6.97 4.20 -10.59
C ALA A 393 -7.60 2.82 -10.89
N VAL A 394 -8.93 2.68 -10.86
CA VAL A 394 -9.63 1.39 -11.03
C VAL A 394 -9.14 0.61 -12.27
N PRO A 395 -9.08 1.19 -13.48
CA PRO A 395 -8.64 0.41 -14.65
C PRO A 395 -7.21 -0.13 -14.48
N ARG A 396 -6.31 0.66 -13.92
CA ARG A 396 -4.91 0.24 -13.67
C ARG A 396 -4.83 -0.84 -12.59
N MET A 397 -5.58 -0.70 -11.50
CA MET A 397 -5.65 -1.70 -10.44
C MET A 397 -6.15 -3.04 -10.98
N MET A 398 -7.22 -3.03 -11.77
CA MET A 398 -7.80 -4.23 -12.37
C MET A 398 -6.91 -4.88 -13.44
N LEU A 399 -5.93 -4.15 -13.96
CA LEU A 399 -4.91 -4.65 -14.89
C LEU A 399 -3.60 -5.07 -14.18
N GLY A 400 -3.57 -5.12 -12.84
CA GLY A 400 -2.41 -5.54 -12.06
C GLY A 400 -1.28 -4.50 -11.97
N ASP A 401 -1.53 -3.25 -12.37
CA ASP A 401 -0.53 -2.20 -12.18
C ASP A 401 -0.45 -1.76 -10.72
N PRO A 402 0.75 -1.39 -10.22
CA PRO A 402 0.87 -0.66 -8.98
C PRO A 402 0.31 0.75 -9.19
N ALA A 403 -0.99 0.88 -8.98
CA ALA A 403 -1.71 2.13 -9.25
C ALA A 403 -1.41 3.22 -8.23
N VAL A 404 -0.87 2.85 -7.07
CA VAL A 404 -0.73 3.72 -5.89
C VAL A 404 0.66 3.56 -5.30
N GLY A 405 1.32 4.68 -4.96
CA GLY A 405 2.52 4.65 -4.11
C GLY A 405 2.19 4.01 -2.77
N GLY A 406 3.10 3.17 -2.23
CA GLY A 406 2.84 2.41 -1.00
C GLY A 406 1.95 1.16 -1.20
N GLU A 407 1.43 0.93 -2.39
CA GLU A 407 0.68 -0.27 -2.80
C GLU A 407 -0.38 -0.71 -1.76
N ALA A 408 -0.25 -1.92 -1.18
CA ALA A 408 -1.21 -2.49 -0.25
C ALA A 408 -1.40 -1.65 1.02
N LEU A 409 -0.33 -0.99 1.50
CA LEU A 409 -0.38 -0.12 2.67
C LEU A 409 -1.31 1.08 2.44
N THR A 410 -1.08 1.84 1.35
CA THR A 410 -1.90 3.02 1.03
C THR A 410 -3.34 2.63 0.69
N THR A 411 -3.54 1.51 -0.02
CA THR A 411 -4.87 1.01 -0.36
C THR A 411 -5.65 0.62 0.90
N GLY A 412 -5.04 -0.14 1.81
CA GLY A 412 -5.70 -0.56 3.06
C GLY A 412 -6.06 0.62 3.97
N TYR A 413 -5.14 1.59 4.15
CA TYR A 413 -5.46 2.81 4.88
C TYR A 413 -6.60 3.61 4.23
N ALA A 414 -6.65 3.66 2.90
CA ALA A 414 -7.72 4.36 2.19
C ALA A 414 -9.07 3.67 2.41
N GLU A 415 -9.14 2.33 2.35
CA GLU A 415 -10.38 1.60 2.62
C GLU A 415 -10.87 1.84 4.06
N MET A 416 -9.98 1.76 5.04
CA MET A 416 -10.33 2.05 6.44
C MET A 416 -10.82 3.49 6.63
N ALA A 417 -10.18 4.46 5.98
CA ALA A 417 -10.58 5.87 6.06
C ALA A 417 -11.93 6.11 5.37
N LEU A 418 -12.13 5.56 4.18
CA LEU A 418 -13.40 5.66 3.43
C LEU A 418 -14.56 5.07 4.23
N LEU A 419 -14.38 3.87 4.82
CA LEU A 419 -15.38 3.26 5.69
C LEU A 419 -15.67 4.12 6.91
N ALA A 420 -14.65 4.61 7.61
CA ALA A 420 -14.80 5.45 8.78
C ALA A 420 -15.54 6.76 8.49
N GLN A 421 -15.39 7.29 7.27
CA GLN A 421 -16.11 8.46 6.73
C GLN A 421 -17.51 8.10 6.16
N GLY A 422 -18.00 6.87 6.36
CA GLY A 422 -19.34 6.44 5.97
C GLY A 422 -19.53 6.20 4.47
N GLN A 423 -18.44 5.99 3.71
CA GLN A 423 -18.57 5.69 2.28
C GLN A 423 -19.07 4.25 2.09
N PRO A 424 -20.10 4.04 1.24
CA PRO A 424 -20.64 2.70 1.01
C PRO A 424 -19.73 1.82 0.14
N LEU A 425 -20.08 0.54 0.02
CA LEU A 425 -19.51 -0.35 -1.00
C LEU A 425 -19.98 0.10 -2.40
N TYR A 426 -19.02 0.40 -3.28
CA TYR A 426 -19.25 0.75 -4.70
C TYR A 426 -18.08 0.23 -5.55
N THR A 427 -18.13 0.44 -6.88
CA THR A 427 -17.15 -0.14 -7.81
C THR A 427 -15.69 0.12 -7.41
N THR A 428 -15.36 1.34 -6.97
CA THR A 428 -13.98 1.67 -6.58
C THR A 428 -13.53 0.92 -5.34
N THR A 429 -14.32 0.91 -4.25
CA THR A 429 -13.96 0.19 -3.02
C THR A 429 -13.91 -1.33 -3.26
N ALA A 430 -14.82 -1.88 -4.09
CA ALA A 430 -14.76 -3.28 -4.49
C ALA A 430 -13.51 -3.60 -5.31
N ALA A 431 -13.09 -2.70 -6.21
CA ALA A 431 -11.85 -2.84 -6.97
C ALA A 431 -10.60 -2.79 -6.07
N MET A 432 -10.59 -1.93 -5.04
CA MET A 432 -9.53 -1.88 -4.03
C MET A 432 -9.45 -3.20 -3.26
N THR A 433 -10.57 -3.71 -2.75
CA THR A 433 -10.66 -5.02 -2.08
C THR A 433 -10.20 -6.17 -2.99
N HIS A 434 -10.69 -6.19 -4.24
CA HIS A 434 -10.26 -7.18 -5.24
C HIS A 434 -8.74 -7.11 -5.46
N TRP A 435 -8.19 -5.93 -5.65
CA TRP A 435 -6.77 -5.72 -5.89
C TRP A 435 -5.93 -6.18 -4.69
N LEU A 436 -6.35 -5.90 -3.45
CA LEU A 436 -5.68 -6.41 -2.25
C LEU A 436 -5.66 -7.94 -2.26
N MET A 437 -6.79 -8.62 -2.49
CA MET A 437 -6.83 -10.08 -2.56
C MET A 437 -5.91 -10.63 -3.65
N ALA A 438 -5.89 -10.00 -4.82
CA ALA A 438 -5.09 -10.43 -5.97
C ALA A 438 -3.57 -10.29 -5.73
N ARG A 439 -3.16 -9.28 -4.93
CA ARG A 439 -1.74 -8.99 -4.62
C ARG A 439 -1.17 -9.77 -3.45
N GLN A 440 -1.99 -10.57 -2.77
CA GLN A 440 -1.53 -11.38 -1.64
C GLN A 440 -0.60 -12.50 -2.10
N MET A 441 0.54 -12.64 -1.45
CA MET A 441 1.53 -13.69 -1.72
C MET A 441 0.99 -15.08 -1.31
N PRO A 442 1.57 -16.18 -1.84
CA PRO A 442 1.16 -17.54 -1.49
C PRO A 442 1.20 -17.83 0.01
N ASP A 443 2.19 -17.29 0.74
CA ASP A 443 2.35 -17.45 2.18
C ASP A 443 1.44 -16.55 3.03
N GLY A 444 0.65 -15.70 2.41
CA GLY A 444 -0.35 -14.85 3.05
C GLY A 444 0.07 -13.42 3.33
N ARG A 445 1.34 -13.05 3.13
CA ARG A 445 1.80 -11.67 3.30
C ARG A 445 1.45 -10.77 2.11
N TRP A 446 1.62 -9.47 2.31
CA TRP A 446 1.70 -8.48 1.22
C TRP A 446 3.08 -7.88 1.17
N LEU A 447 3.60 -7.69 -0.04
CA LEU A 447 4.89 -7.08 -0.28
C LEU A 447 4.76 -5.55 -0.34
N GLY A 448 5.83 -4.87 0.08
CA GLY A 448 5.99 -3.44 -0.16
C GLY A 448 6.44 -3.13 -1.58
N ASN A 449 6.43 -1.87 -1.94
CA ASN A 449 6.88 -1.36 -3.25
C ASN A 449 8.42 -1.14 -3.33
N GLY A 450 9.19 -1.64 -2.35
CA GLY A 450 10.63 -1.43 -2.26
C GLY A 450 11.05 -0.06 -1.72
N LEU A 451 10.13 0.71 -1.13
CA LEU A 451 10.47 1.92 -0.38
C LEU A 451 10.89 1.58 1.04
N ASN A 452 12.02 2.13 1.48
CA ASN A 452 12.50 2.01 2.85
C ASN A 452 12.34 3.36 3.56
N ARG A 453 11.19 3.53 4.19
CA ARG A 453 10.84 4.71 5.00
C ARG A 453 10.47 4.33 6.42
N PRO A 454 11.42 3.88 7.24
CA PRO A 454 11.10 3.63 8.62
C PRO A 454 10.61 4.94 9.32
N PRO A 455 9.62 4.83 10.21
CA PRO A 455 9.06 3.57 10.70
C PRO A 455 7.94 2.96 9.84
N SER A 456 7.30 3.67 8.90
CA SER A 456 5.99 3.23 8.39
C SER A 456 5.99 2.38 7.11
N GLU A 457 6.95 2.54 6.22
CA GLU A 457 6.93 1.90 4.88
C GLU A 457 8.10 0.93 4.68
N TYR A 458 8.50 0.20 5.71
CA TYR A 458 9.65 -0.73 5.60
C TYR A 458 9.30 -2.17 5.95
N SER A 459 8.23 -2.40 6.70
CA SER A 459 7.92 -3.71 7.30
C SER A 459 6.84 -4.48 6.56
N LEU A 460 7.09 -5.76 6.28
CA LEU A 460 6.09 -6.68 5.73
C LEU A 460 4.94 -6.92 6.72
N ILE A 461 5.20 -6.80 8.04
CA ILE A 461 4.16 -6.91 9.08
C ILE A 461 3.16 -5.76 8.91
N SER A 462 3.65 -4.52 8.72
CA SER A 462 2.79 -3.35 8.53
C SER A 462 1.97 -3.48 7.24
N HIS A 463 2.58 -3.89 6.13
CA HIS A 463 1.87 -4.09 4.86
C HIS A 463 0.78 -5.16 4.99
N THR A 464 1.10 -6.28 5.64
CA THR A 464 0.15 -7.40 5.81
C THR A 464 -1.00 -7.03 6.75
N ALA A 465 -0.72 -6.37 7.87
CA ALA A 465 -1.74 -5.97 8.82
C ALA A 465 -2.72 -4.95 8.21
N ILE A 466 -2.19 -3.90 7.57
CA ILE A 466 -3.02 -2.84 6.98
C ILE A 466 -3.83 -3.36 5.78
N ALA A 467 -3.26 -4.23 4.94
CA ALA A 467 -4.01 -4.90 3.87
C ALA A 467 -5.16 -5.75 4.43
N ALA A 468 -4.93 -6.49 5.52
CA ALA A 468 -5.99 -7.25 6.18
C ALA A 468 -7.08 -6.34 6.78
N GLY A 469 -6.70 -5.20 7.38
CA GLY A 469 -7.64 -4.18 7.86
C GLY A 469 -8.49 -3.58 6.74
N GLY A 470 -7.87 -3.31 5.58
CA GLY A 470 -8.57 -2.88 4.37
C GLY A 470 -9.59 -3.91 3.90
N LEU A 471 -9.18 -5.17 3.73
CA LEU A 471 -10.10 -6.26 3.35
C LEU A 471 -11.30 -6.39 4.30
N LYS A 472 -11.10 -6.20 5.60
CA LYS A 472 -12.17 -6.24 6.60
C LYS A 472 -13.14 -5.07 6.45
N SER A 473 -12.71 -3.94 5.86
CA SER A 473 -13.50 -2.72 5.72
C SER A 473 -14.63 -2.85 4.70
N TYR A 474 -14.39 -3.49 3.57
CA TYR A 474 -15.37 -3.63 2.49
C TYR A 474 -15.57 -5.10 2.08
N PRO A 475 -16.33 -5.88 2.89
CA PRO A 475 -16.63 -7.24 2.54
C PRO A 475 -17.46 -7.32 1.25
N LEU A 476 -17.06 -8.23 0.36
CA LEU A 476 -17.79 -8.54 -0.88
C LEU A 476 -18.69 -9.76 -0.62
N PRO A 477 -20.02 -9.59 -0.49
CA PRO A 477 -20.91 -10.70 -0.07
C PRO A 477 -20.84 -11.92 -0.99
N GLY A 478 -20.76 -11.69 -2.30
CA GLY A 478 -20.65 -12.76 -3.30
C GLY A 478 -19.25 -13.42 -3.38
N ARG A 479 -18.27 -12.91 -2.65
CA ARG A 479 -16.89 -13.42 -2.62
C ARG A 479 -16.38 -13.71 -1.21
N ARG A 480 -17.30 -13.98 -0.30
CA ARG A 480 -17.00 -14.19 1.13
C ARG A 480 -15.92 -15.24 1.33
N SER A 481 -16.02 -16.40 0.69
CA SER A 481 -15.05 -17.49 0.83
C SER A 481 -13.64 -17.09 0.39
N GLU A 482 -13.51 -16.32 -0.70
CA GLU A 482 -12.20 -15.81 -1.17
C GLU A 482 -11.58 -14.85 -0.15
N MET A 483 -12.41 -14.01 0.47
CA MET A 483 -11.94 -13.05 1.48
C MET A 483 -11.56 -13.75 2.79
N GLU A 484 -12.35 -14.69 3.26
CA GLU A 484 -12.07 -15.50 4.45
C GLU A 484 -10.76 -16.28 4.29
N ASP A 485 -10.52 -16.84 3.10
CA ASP A 485 -9.27 -17.52 2.78
C ASP A 485 -8.07 -16.54 2.77
N SER A 486 -8.22 -15.34 2.21
CA SER A 486 -7.19 -14.30 2.27
C SER A 486 -6.87 -13.89 3.72
N LEU A 487 -7.88 -13.63 4.53
CA LEU A 487 -7.70 -13.27 5.94
C LEU A 487 -7.09 -14.42 6.75
N ARG A 488 -7.47 -15.66 6.47
CA ARG A 488 -6.87 -16.86 7.10
C ARG A 488 -5.36 -16.95 6.83
N ARG A 489 -4.95 -16.83 5.57
CA ARG A 489 -3.52 -16.84 5.20
C ARG A 489 -2.76 -15.68 5.84
N ALA A 490 -3.32 -14.48 5.86
CA ALA A 490 -2.73 -13.32 6.52
C ALA A 490 -2.52 -13.58 8.02
N ARG A 491 -3.52 -14.17 8.68
CA ARG A 491 -3.44 -14.56 10.09
C ARG A 491 -2.31 -15.54 10.35
N GLU A 492 -2.21 -16.61 9.54
CA GLU A 492 -1.17 -17.63 9.69
C GLU A 492 0.23 -17.00 9.58
N TRP A 493 0.42 -16.14 8.60
CA TRP A 493 1.68 -15.42 8.43
C TRP A 493 1.98 -14.48 9.60
N LEU A 494 1.00 -13.67 10.04
CA LEU A 494 1.17 -12.74 11.17
C LEU A 494 1.44 -13.46 12.50
N LEU A 495 0.91 -14.66 12.69
CA LEU A 495 1.18 -15.49 13.87
C LEU A 495 2.64 -15.95 13.91
N ALA A 496 3.25 -16.25 12.76
CA ALA A 496 4.63 -16.67 12.63
C ALA A 496 5.64 -15.50 12.60
N ALA A 497 5.17 -14.29 12.26
CA ALA A 497 6.04 -13.13 12.11
C ALA A 497 6.61 -12.66 13.46
N GLU A 498 7.90 -12.30 13.47
CA GLU A 498 8.60 -11.80 14.66
C GLU A 498 8.83 -10.28 14.57
N PRO A 499 8.13 -9.46 15.35
CA PRO A 499 8.25 -8.01 15.30
C PRO A 499 9.54 -7.53 15.98
N LYS A 500 10.25 -6.61 15.33
CA LYS A 500 11.52 -6.02 15.81
C LYS A 500 11.34 -4.59 16.37
N SER A 501 10.36 -3.83 15.88
CA SER A 501 10.11 -2.43 16.24
C SER A 501 8.77 -2.23 16.95
N ALA A 502 8.54 -1.05 17.51
CA ALA A 502 7.24 -0.70 18.09
C ALA A 502 6.13 -0.71 17.04
N GLU A 503 6.40 -0.22 15.83
CA GLU A 503 5.43 -0.28 14.74
C GLU A 503 5.04 -1.71 14.41
N GLU A 504 6.01 -2.60 14.22
CA GLU A 504 5.73 -3.99 13.87
C GLU A 504 4.91 -4.71 14.94
N ARG A 505 5.16 -4.43 16.24
CA ARG A 505 4.36 -4.98 17.35
C ARG A 505 2.93 -4.48 17.32
N ALA A 506 2.76 -3.17 17.17
CA ALA A 506 1.44 -2.55 17.12
C ALA A 506 0.65 -3.01 15.88
N MET A 507 1.29 -3.03 14.71
CA MET A 507 0.68 -3.50 13.47
C MET A 507 0.33 -4.98 13.51
N ARG A 508 1.24 -5.82 14.05
CA ARG A 508 0.96 -7.25 14.27
C ARG A 508 -0.26 -7.44 15.18
N LEU A 509 -0.34 -6.68 16.28
CA LEU A 509 -1.49 -6.74 17.19
C LEU A 509 -2.79 -6.42 16.46
N MET A 510 -2.86 -5.31 15.72
CA MET A 510 -4.04 -4.94 14.94
C MET A 510 -4.36 -5.99 13.87
N GLY A 511 -3.36 -6.46 13.13
CA GLY A 511 -3.54 -7.49 12.10
C GLY A 511 -4.09 -8.80 12.67
N LEU A 512 -3.64 -9.23 13.84
CA LEU A 512 -4.18 -10.41 14.53
C LEU A 512 -5.66 -10.22 14.92
N VAL A 513 -6.04 -9.00 15.34
CA VAL A 513 -7.45 -8.67 15.63
C VAL A 513 -8.29 -8.68 14.35
N TRP A 514 -7.84 -7.99 13.31
CA TRP A 514 -8.58 -7.89 12.04
C TRP A 514 -8.74 -9.23 11.30
N THR A 515 -7.83 -10.17 11.55
CA THR A 515 -7.88 -11.52 10.97
C THR A 515 -8.55 -12.55 11.89
N ASP A 516 -9.20 -12.11 12.96
CA ASP A 516 -9.90 -12.95 13.93
C ASP A 516 -8.99 -14.06 14.52
N ALA A 517 -7.76 -13.68 14.93
CA ALA A 517 -6.81 -14.61 15.54
C ALA A 517 -7.29 -15.10 16.93
N PRO A 518 -6.86 -16.30 17.39
CA PRO A 518 -7.22 -16.82 18.69
C PRO A 518 -6.90 -15.82 19.83
N ARG A 519 -7.85 -15.62 20.75
CA ARG A 519 -7.75 -14.61 21.81
C ARG A 519 -6.46 -14.73 22.65
N ALA A 520 -5.98 -15.96 22.88
CA ALA A 520 -4.73 -16.18 23.59
C ALA A 520 -3.52 -15.54 22.87
N ARG A 521 -3.50 -15.58 21.52
CA ARG A 521 -2.44 -14.96 20.69
C ARG A 521 -2.55 -13.43 20.70
N VAL A 522 -3.77 -12.90 20.63
CA VAL A 522 -4.02 -11.46 20.77
C VAL A 522 -3.57 -10.98 22.15
N ASN A 523 -3.89 -11.70 23.23
CA ASN A 523 -3.46 -11.34 24.59
C ASN A 523 -1.93 -11.36 24.73
N ALA A 524 -1.23 -12.31 24.12
CA ALA A 524 0.23 -12.33 24.09
C ALA A 524 0.81 -11.11 23.35
N ALA A 525 0.20 -10.70 22.24
CA ALA A 525 0.60 -9.51 21.51
C ALA A 525 0.30 -8.20 22.27
N ILE A 526 -0.83 -8.13 23.01
CA ILE A 526 -1.12 -7.02 23.94
C ILE A 526 -0.01 -6.89 24.98
N LYS A 527 0.39 -8.03 25.58
CA LYS A 527 1.48 -8.04 26.56
C LYS A 527 2.80 -7.56 25.96
N ASP A 528 3.16 -8.03 24.75
CA ASP A 528 4.40 -7.62 24.07
C ASP A 528 4.43 -6.10 23.80
N VAL A 529 3.31 -5.49 23.41
CA VAL A 529 3.20 -4.02 23.24
C VAL A 529 3.36 -3.33 24.60
N ARG A 530 2.67 -3.78 25.65
CA ARG A 530 2.74 -3.14 26.99
C ARG A 530 4.13 -3.21 27.61
N ASP A 531 4.80 -4.35 27.51
CA ASP A 531 6.12 -4.58 28.11
C ASP A 531 7.20 -3.64 27.53
N ARG A 532 6.92 -2.94 26.44
CA ARG A 532 7.81 -1.97 25.80
C ARG A 532 7.51 -0.51 26.15
N GLN A 533 6.51 -0.27 27.01
CA GLN A 533 6.24 1.07 27.50
C GLN A 533 7.38 1.55 28.40
N GLU A 534 7.89 2.74 28.15
CA GLU A 534 8.95 3.34 28.93
C GLU A 534 8.42 4.03 30.21
N THR A 535 9.30 4.37 31.13
CA THR A 535 8.95 5.02 32.41
C THR A 535 8.25 6.36 32.22
N SER A 536 8.52 7.06 31.11
CA SER A 536 7.82 8.30 30.71
C SER A 536 6.35 8.06 30.31
N GLY A 537 5.92 6.84 30.11
CA GLY A 537 4.61 6.46 29.61
C GLY A 537 4.54 6.32 28.09
N GLY A 538 5.55 6.74 27.34
CA GLY A 538 5.62 6.64 25.88
C GLY A 538 6.25 5.35 25.39
N TRP A 539 6.29 5.19 24.06
CA TRP A 539 7.00 4.12 23.31
C TRP A 539 8.00 4.72 22.35
N SER A 540 9.18 4.09 22.23
CA SER A 540 10.20 4.42 21.22
C SER A 540 10.02 3.58 19.96
N GLN A 541 10.34 4.15 18.78
CA GLN A 541 10.27 3.42 17.52
C GLN A 541 11.20 2.19 17.49
N PHE A 542 12.44 2.35 17.92
CA PHE A 542 13.50 1.33 17.79
C PHE A 542 14.27 1.05 19.09
N GLY A 543 13.80 1.44 20.24
CA GLY A 543 14.49 1.24 21.54
C GLY A 543 15.81 2.00 21.71
N ARG A 544 16.38 2.58 20.64
CA ARG A 544 17.59 3.44 20.63
C ARG A 544 17.26 4.93 20.50
N THR A 545 16.01 5.24 20.23
CA THR A 545 15.45 6.60 20.18
C THR A 545 14.59 6.81 21.40
N GLY A 546 14.46 8.02 21.89
CA GLY A 546 13.48 8.28 22.96
C GLY A 546 12.04 8.08 22.48
N PRO A 547 11.07 8.03 23.41
CA PRO A 547 9.65 7.95 23.08
C PRO A 547 9.19 9.11 22.21
N ASP A 548 8.28 8.83 21.29
CA ASP A 548 7.70 9.82 20.39
C ASP A 548 6.21 9.60 20.15
N ALA A 549 5.56 10.57 19.55
CA ALA A 549 4.12 10.54 19.32
C ALA A 549 3.68 9.50 18.29
N TYR A 550 4.56 9.13 17.34
CA TYR A 550 4.24 8.10 16.34
C TYR A 550 4.14 6.73 17.02
N ALA A 551 5.22 6.30 17.69
CA ALA A 551 5.26 5.00 18.34
C ALA A 551 4.25 4.91 19.49
N THR A 552 4.07 5.99 20.28
CA THR A 552 3.12 6.03 21.38
C THR A 552 1.68 6.01 20.89
N GLY A 553 1.32 6.89 19.96
CA GLY A 553 -0.04 6.96 19.41
C GLY A 553 -0.46 5.66 18.72
N LEU A 554 0.42 5.08 17.92
CA LEU A 554 0.18 3.81 17.24
C LEU A 554 0.03 2.65 18.23
N SER A 555 0.90 2.55 19.27
CA SER A 555 0.81 1.50 20.29
C SER A 555 -0.50 1.58 21.07
N LEU A 556 -0.90 2.78 21.48
CA LEU A 556 -2.18 3.00 22.16
C LEU A 556 -3.38 2.65 21.27
N TYR A 557 -3.37 3.08 20.01
CA TYR A 557 -4.45 2.75 19.09
C TYR A 557 -4.55 1.25 18.83
N ALA A 558 -3.42 0.55 18.73
CA ALA A 558 -3.40 -0.91 18.59
C ALA A 558 -3.95 -1.61 19.84
N LEU A 559 -3.62 -1.12 21.04
CA LEU A 559 -4.21 -1.61 22.30
C LEU A 559 -5.72 -1.40 22.33
N HIS A 560 -6.21 -0.23 21.88
CA HIS A 560 -7.64 0.03 21.77
C HIS A 560 -8.34 -0.92 20.80
N VAL A 561 -7.80 -1.12 19.59
CA VAL A 561 -8.33 -2.08 18.60
C VAL A 561 -8.40 -3.50 19.17
N ALA A 562 -7.45 -3.86 20.04
CA ALA A 562 -7.44 -5.16 20.73
C ALA A 562 -8.41 -5.23 21.94
N GLY A 563 -9.16 -4.17 22.20
CA GLY A 563 -10.17 -4.11 23.29
C GLY A 563 -9.61 -3.73 24.65
N VAL A 564 -8.40 -3.13 24.72
CA VAL A 564 -7.88 -2.57 25.96
C VAL A 564 -8.59 -1.24 26.23
N SER A 565 -9.13 -1.09 27.44
CA SER A 565 -9.85 0.12 27.85
C SER A 565 -8.92 1.34 27.89
N SER A 566 -9.44 2.51 27.55
CA SER A 566 -8.73 3.79 27.76
C SER A 566 -8.52 4.11 29.27
N THR A 567 -9.21 3.39 30.17
CA THR A 567 -8.99 3.48 31.62
C THR A 567 -7.87 2.58 32.14
N ASP A 568 -7.28 1.76 31.30
CA ASP A 568 -6.11 0.93 31.62
C ASP A 568 -4.91 1.80 31.98
N GLU A 569 -4.09 1.35 32.92
CA GLU A 569 -2.99 2.16 33.46
C GLU A 569 -1.91 2.47 32.42
N ALA A 570 -1.57 1.50 31.56
CA ALA A 570 -0.62 1.73 30.47
C ALA A 570 -1.20 2.72 29.46
N TYR A 571 -2.51 2.62 29.18
CA TYR A 571 -3.19 3.55 28.28
C TYR A 571 -3.17 4.98 28.82
N LYS A 572 -3.54 5.17 30.11
CA LYS A 572 -3.50 6.50 30.75
C LYS A 572 -2.12 7.13 30.75
N LYS A 573 -1.07 6.35 31.06
CA LYS A 573 0.32 6.85 31.01
C LYS A 573 0.72 7.31 29.62
N GLY A 574 0.36 6.54 28.59
CA GLY A 574 0.65 6.89 27.21
C GLY A 574 -0.09 8.14 26.74
N VAL A 575 -1.35 8.30 27.12
CA VAL A 575 -2.11 9.53 26.83
C VAL A 575 -1.52 10.73 27.56
N ALA A 576 -1.13 10.59 28.82
CA ALA A 576 -0.47 11.65 29.59
C ALA A 576 0.85 12.08 28.91
N PHE A 577 1.65 11.12 28.41
CA PHE A 577 2.85 11.42 27.61
C PHE A 577 2.50 12.23 26.36
N LEU A 578 1.50 11.81 25.59
CA LEU A 578 1.09 12.54 24.37
C LEU A 578 0.65 13.97 24.70
N LEU A 579 -0.22 14.15 25.70
CA LEU A 579 -0.70 15.48 26.09
C LEU A 579 0.42 16.40 26.60
N SER A 580 1.36 15.87 27.38
CA SER A 580 2.48 16.64 27.92
C SER A 580 3.52 17.05 26.85
N THR A 581 3.61 16.30 25.75
CA THR A 581 4.59 16.52 24.67
C THR A 581 4.01 17.20 23.44
N GLN A 582 2.71 17.47 23.39
CA GLN A 582 2.08 18.22 22.30
C GLN A 582 2.54 19.67 22.30
N TYR A 583 2.82 20.20 21.12
CA TYR A 583 3.17 21.60 20.95
C TYR A 583 1.93 22.50 20.89
N GLN A 584 2.15 23.81 21.07
CA GLN A 584 1.05 24.77 21.11
C GLN A 584 0.22 24.80 19.82
N ASP A 585 0.83 24.51 18.68
CA ASP A 585 0.17 24.43 17.37
C ASP A 585 -0.64 23.13 17.14
N GLY A 586 -0.70 22.26 18.12
CA GLY A 586 -1.44 21.00 18.07
C GLY A 586 -0.67 19.82 17.46
N THR A 587 0.58 19.99 17.09
CA THR A 587 1.39 18.96 16.45
C THR A 587 2.38 18.30 17.39
N TRP A 588 3.03 17.26 16.90
CA TRP A 588 4.20 16.61 17.51
C TRP A 588 5.31 16.50 16.47
N LEU A 589 6.52 16.86 16.84
CA LEU A 589 7.71 16.56 16.05
C LEU A 589 8.05 15.07 16.21
N VAL A 590 8.07 14.35 15.10
CA VAL A 590 8.63 13.00 15.02
C VAL A 590 9.81 13.04 14.07
N ARG A 591 10.96 12.51 14.48
CA ARG A 591 12.16 12.46 13.63
C ARG A 591 12.07 11.34 12.63
N THR A 592 12.33 11.65 11.35
CA THR A 592 12.44 10.61 10.33
C THR A 592 13.76 9.84 10.48
N HIS A 593 13.70 8.53 10.29
CA HIS A 593 14.88 7.65 10.22
C HIS A 593 15.14 7.17 8.79
N SER A 594 14.43 7.72 7.82
CA SER A 594 14.57 7.34 6.42
C SER A 594 15.50 8.26 5.63
N PHE A 595 16.17 7.68 4.63
CA PHE A 595 16.76 8.47 3.56
C PHE A 595 15.68 9.18 2.74
N PRO A 596 16.02 10.33 2.11
CA PRO A 596 15.15 10.91 1.11
C PRO A 596 14.91 9.91 -0.04
N VAL A 597 13.64 9.54 -0.28
CA VAL A 597 13.25 8.65 -1.39
C VAL A 597 12.71 9.44 -2.58
N GLN A 598 12.47 10.73 -2.39
CA GLN A 598 12.01 11.67 -3.40
C GLN A 598 12.60 13.07 -3.11
N ARG A 599 12.53 13.96 -4.08
CA ARG A 599 12.89 15.37 -3.87
C ARG A 599 12.03 15.96 -2.77
N TYR A 600 12.65 16.76 -1.90
CA TYR A 600 11.93 17.49 -0.87
C TYR A 600 10.92 18.46 -1.50
N PHE A 601 9.74 18.51 -0.94
CA PHE A 601 8.77 19.56 -1.20
C PHE A 601 8.08 19.93 0.12
N GLU A 602 7.60 21.15 0.23
CA GLU A 602 6.94 21.63 1.43
C GLU A 602 5.45 21.28 1.40
N SER A 603 5.00 20.42 2.30
CA SER A 603 3.60 20.01 2.38
C SER A 603 2.71 21.01 3.14
N GLY A 604 3.34 21.97 3.82
CA GLY A 604 2.67 22.89 4.74
C GLY A 604 2.53 22.37 6.17
N PHE A 605 2.93 21.12 6.43
CA PHE A 605 3.08 20.63 7.81
C PHE A 605 4.44 21.05 8.36
N PRO A 606 4.55 21.46 9.63
CA PRO A 606 5.81 21.92 10.19
C PRO A 606 6.88 20.81 10.20
N TYR A 607 8.13 21.22 10.49
CA TYR A 607 9.30 20.38 10.72
C TYR A 607 10.06 19.92 9.46
N GLY A 608 9.96 20.61 8.34
CA GLY A 608 10.79 20.40 7.18
C GLY A 608 10.86 18.93 6.74
N ARG A 609 12.05 18.33 6.70
CA ARG A 609 12.21 16.92 6.26
C ARG A 609 11.50 15.89 7.16
N HIS A 610 11.07 16.28 8.36
CA HIS A 610 10.31 15.43 9.29
C HIS A 610 8.78 15.56 9.12
N GLN A 611 8.31 16.44 8.25
CA GLN A 611 6.89 16.76 8.11
C GLN A 611 6.00 15.53 7.86
N TRP A 612 6.43 14.60 7.01
CA TRP A 612 5.63 13.44 6.65
C TRP A 612 5.40 12.48 7.83
N ILE A 613 6.44 12.19 8.62
CA ILE A 613 6.31 11.31 9.79
C ILE A 613 5.65 12.03 10.97
N SER A 614 5.84 13.34 11.09
CA SER A 614 5.18 14.16 12.09
C SER A 614 3.68 14.27 11.82
N THR A 615 3.24 14.33 10.56
CA THR A 615 1.82 14.23 10.18
C THR A 615 1.23 12.87 10.59
N ALA A 616 1.95 11.78 10.30
CA ALA A 616 1.54 10.43 10.71
C ALA A 616 1.50 10.30 12.23
N GLY A 617 2.51 10.79 12.94
CA GLY A 617 2.56 10.80 14.41
C GLY A 617 1.43 11.60 15.03
N THR A 618 1.12 12.77 14.46
CA THR A 618 0.00 13.60 14.89
C THR A 618 -1.35 12.88 14.66
N SER A 619 -1.50 12.16 13.55
CA SER A 619 -2.70 11.37 13.26
C SER A 619 -2.86 10.21 14.24
N TRP A 620 -1.80 9.43 14.51
CA TRP A 620 -1.85 8.34 15.49
C TRP A 620 -2.10 8.82 16.91
N ALA A 621 -1.45 9.90 17.33
CA ALA A 621 -1.71 10.52 18.63
C ALA A 621 -3.17 10.98 18.76
N SER A 622 -3.71 11.61 17.72
CA SER A 622 -5.13 12.04 17.70
C SER A 622 -6.08 10.84 17.78
N LEU A 623 -5.83 9.76 17.03
CA LEU A 623 -6.61 8.53 17.09
C LEU A 623 -6.61 7.92 18.50
N ALA A 624 -5.45 7.87 19.17
CA ALA A 624 -5.30 7.33 20.51
C ALA A 624 -6.01 8.20 21.57
N ILE A 625 -5.79 9.52 21.52
CA ILE A 625 -6.40 10.46 22.47
C ILE A 625 -7.93 10.46 22.32
N ALA A 626 -8.45 10.37 21.10
CA ALA A 626 -9.89 10.33 20.85
C ALA A 626 -10.60 9.18 21.59
N GLN A 627 -9.92 8.06 21.82
CA GLN A 627 -10.53 6.93 22.54
C GLN A 627 -10.74 7.16 24.03
N THR A 628 -10.20 8.24 24.59
CA THR A 628 -10.49 8.65 25.98
C THR A 628 -11.81 9.39 26.13
N LEU A 629 -12.40 9.82 25.03
CA LEU A 629 -13.67 10.54 25.01
C LEU A 629 -14.85 9.60 24.70
N PRO A 630 -16.03 9.86 25.28
CA PRO A 630 -17.24 9.11 24.94
C PRO A 630 -17.67 9.40 23.51
N ASP A 631 -18.35 8.44 22.90
CA ASP A 631 -19.05 8.69 21.63
C ASP A 631 -20.25 9.61 21.89
N VAL A 632 -20.45 10.58 20.99
CA VAL A 632 -21.70 11.35 20.97
C VAL A 632 -22.74 10.55 20.19
N ARG A 633 -23.97 10.53 20.72
CA ARG A 633 -25.11 9.82 20.11
C ARG A 633 -25.61 10.54 18.88
#